data_fc38d91d6f1e8fb79c87fa64859cdb41
#
_entry.id   fc38d91d6f1e8fb79c87fa64859cdb41
#
_cell.length_a   1.000
_cell.length_b   1.000
_cell.length_c   1.000
_cell.angle_alpha   90.00
_cell.angle_beta   90.00
_cell.angle_gamma   90.00
#
_symmetry.space_group_name_H-M   'P 1'
#
loop_
_entity.id
_entity.type
_entity.pdbx_description
1 polymer ?
#
loop_
_entity_poly.entity_id
_entity_poly.type
_entity_poly.pdbx_seq_one_letter_code
_entity_poly.pdbx_strand_id
1 'polypeptide(L)'
;MNDNLETVQLLPLTSDIVFKQVFGQEESKPILRVFLNDVLGLDIQSSEQITLLNPIIDPKYLDDKMCILDVRVQLSDRSLIDIEIQVLNRHNMEKRALYYTCQLCTEQLHTGDDYSKTAPVYGLNLLCFDLYKDSRYYRSFVLKDEETNETYRQTFKISFFELRKAVSELSQTKEVETFELSGLTARDQWALFINSGQQEVYEKLIEENKTFEEAYERLKKASSDETLMAMYRNREKAIRDWNDSITSARKDGVQQGEQRVNMLYERLLQENRGSEIPKAIADPAFRTKLFNEYGI
;
A
#
# COMPACT_ATOMS: atom_id res chain seq x y z
N MET A 1 22.78 17.33 36.80
CA MET A 1 22.70 17.75 35.38
C MET A 1 21.57 16.95 34.80
N ASN A 2 20.41 17.59 34.63
CA ASN A 2 19.27 16.94 33.94
C ASN A 2 19.54 17.03 32.44
N ASP A 3 20.01 15.94 31.86
CA ASP A 3 19.90 15.77 30.41
C ASP A 3 18.42 15.63 30.09
N ASN A 4 17.82 16.74 29.66
CA ASN A 4 16.59 16.71 28.90
C ASN A 4 16.89 15.96 27.62
N LEU A 5 16.74 14.65 27.63
CA LEU A 5 16.52 13.87 26.40
C LEU A 5 15.23 14.42 25.80
N GLU A 6 15.35 15.38 24.89
CA GLU A 6 14.23 15.74 23.99
C GLU A 6 13.79 14.44 23.34
N THR A 7 12.64 13.96 23.74
CA THR A 7 12.00 12.79 23.11
C THR A 7 11.70 13.19 21.67
N VAL A 8 12.52 12.74 20.72
CA VAL A 8 12.30 12.97 19.30
C VAL A 8 10.94 12.39 18.94
N GLN A 9 10.04 13.25 18.52
CA GLN A 9 8.75 12.77 17.99
C GLN A 9 9.01 12.01 16.69
N LEU A 10 8.82 10.70 16.71
CA LEU A 10 9.03 9.86 15.54
C LEU A 10 8.00 10.16 14.44
N LEU A 11 8.48 10.28 13.21
CA LEU A 11 7.63 10.32 12.03
C LEU A 11 7.06 8.92 11.74
N PRO A 12 5.81 8.83 11.27
CA PRO A 12 5.21 7.53 10.97
C PRO A 12 5.92 6.85 9.79
N LEU A 13 6.39 5.65 10.03
CA LEU A 13 7.08 4.85 9.02
C LEU A 13 6.15 4.41 7.86
N THR A 14 4.85 4.53 8.06
CA THR A 14 3.82 4.34 7.01
C THR A 14 3.81 5.45 5.95
N SER A 15 4.50 6.58 6.18
CA SER A 15 4.68 7.59 5.15
C SER A 15 5.69 7.11 4.10
N ASP A 16 5.34 7.23 2.81
CA ASP A 16 6.20 6.89 1.68
C ASP A 16 7.57 7.58 1.75
N ILE A 17 7.60 8.85 2.17
CA ILE A 17 8.82 9.65 2.31
C ILE A 17 9.71 9.09 3.43
N VAL A 18 9.12 8.77 4.58
CA VAL A 18 9.86 8.23 5.73
C VAL A 18 10.32 6.80 5.44
N PHE A 19 9.46 5.98 4.84
CA PHE A 19 9.79 4.61 4.44
C PHE A 19 11.00 4.57 3.49
N LYS A 20 11.00 5.42 2.45
CA LYS A 20 12.15 5.55 1.53
C LYS A 20 13.42 5.96 2.25
N GLN A 21 13.33 6.85 3.23
CA GLN A 21 14.50 7.28 3.99
C GLN A 21 15.06 6.18 4.87
N VAL A 22 14.21 5.32 5.42
CA VAL A 22 14.64 4.23 6.31
C VAL A 22 15.10 2.99 5.51
N PHE A 23 14.42 2.62 4.43
CA PHE A 23 14.67 1.38 3.68
C PHE A 23 15.35 1.57 2.32
N GLY A 24 15.25 2.74 1.71
CA GLY A 24 15.69 3.00 0.34
C GLY A 24 17.08 3.64 0.23
N GLN A 25 17.92 3.57 1.27
CA GLN A 25 19.29 4.12 1.27
C GLN A 25 20.33 3.00 1.17
N GLU A 26 21.52 3.28 0.61
CA GLU A 26 22.61 2.29 0.48
C GLU A 26 22.95 1.62 1.82
N GLU A 27 22.99 2.42 2.88
CA GLU A 27 23.29 1.94 4.23
C GLU A 27 22.13 1.14 4.86
N SER A 28 20.96 1.12 4.23
CA SER A 28 19.80 0.34 4.69
C SER A 28 19.77 -1.09 4.17
N LYS A 29 20.69 -1.45 3.28
CA LYS A 29 20.73 -2.79 2.67
C LYS A 29 20.74 -3.94 3.68
N PRO A 30 21.44 -3.87 4.83
CA PRO A 30 21.37 -4.92 5.85
C PRO A 30 19.95 -5.13 6.41
N ILE A 31 19.27 -4.03 6.72
CA ILE A 31 17.88 -4.06 7.22
C ILE A 31 16.94 -4.56 6.13
N LEU A 32 17.09 -4.03 4.91
CA LEU A 32 16.26 -4.38 3.76
C LEU A 32 16.40 -5.87 3.42
N ARG A 33 17.59 -6.45 3.55
CA ARG A 33 17.82 -7.89 3.38
C ARG A 33 16.97 -8.72 4.33
N VAL A 34 17.01 -8.39 5.62
CA VAL A 34 16.23 -9.13 6.64
C VAL A 34 14.74 -8.94 6.38
N PHE A 35 14.30 -7.72 6.13
CA PHE A 35 12.91 -7.41 5.79
C PHE A 35 12.38 -8.23 4.59
N LEU A 36 13.14 -8.29 3.50
CA LEU A 36 12.75 -9.04 2.30
C LEU A 36 12.71 -10.54 2.54
N ASN A 37 13.68 -11.09 3.28
CA ASN A 37 13.68 -12.50 3.67
C ASN A 37 12.45 -12.84 4.51
N ASP A 38 12.17 -12.05 5.53
CA ASP A 38 11.08 -12.29 6.49
C ASP A 38 9.69 -12.12 5.82
N VAL A 39 9.51 -11.11 4.99
CA VAL A 39 8.19 -10.78 4.44
C VAL A 39 7.90 -11.56 3.15
N LEU A 40 8.84 -11.66 2.24
CA LEU A 40 8.65 -12.35 0.95
C LEU A 40 9.04 -13.83 0.98
N GLY A 41 9.75 -14.28 2.04
CA GLY A 41 10.29 -15.62 2.14
C GLY A 41 11.43 -15.86 1.15
N LEU A 42 12.28 -14.84 0.94
CA LEU A 42 13.48 -14.94 0.11
C LEU A 42 14.64 -15.49 0.95
N ASP A 43 15.72 -15.89 0.28
CA ASP A 43 16.93 -16.38 0.92
C ASP A 43 18.16 -15.57 0.47
N ILE A 44 18.13 -14.27 0.79
CA ILE A 44 19.23 -13.35 0.48
C ILE A 44 20.30 -13.49 1.55
N GLN A 45 21.46 -14.04 1.20
CA GLN A 45 22.53 -14.40 2.14
C GLN A 45 23.35 -13.18 2.58
N SER A 46 23.57 -12.21 1.71
CA SER A 46 24.36 -11.01 1.99
C SER A 46 23.65 -9.75 1.50
N SER A 47 23.82 -8.65 2.23
CA SER A 47 23.34 -7.33 1.79
C SER A 47 24.06 -6.83 0.51
N GLU A 48 25.25 -7.35 0.20
CA GLU A 48 25.97 -7.06 -1.05
C GLU A 48 25.25 -7.60 -2.29
N GLN A 49 24.35 -8.58 -2.12
CA GLN A 49 23.50 -9.10 -3.20
C GLN A 49 22.36 -8.13 -3.58
N ILE A 50 22.17 -7.04 -2.83
CA ILE A 50 21.13 -6.04 -3.04
C ILE A 50 21.72 -4.83 -3.76
N THR A 51 21.12 -4.45 -4.86
CA THR A 51 21.35 -3.20 -5.56
C THR A 51 20.09 -2.36 -5.53
N LEU A 52 20.17 -1.16 -4.98
CA LEU A 52 19.07 -0.19 -5.05
C LEU A 52 19.05 0.44 -6.44
N LEU A 53 17.88 0.47 -7.04
CA LEU A 53 17.68 1.02 -8.38
C LEU A 53 16.97 2.37 -8.32
N ASN A 54 17.08 3.15 -9.40
CA ASN A 54 16.26 4.35 -9.55
C ASN A 54 14.78 3.97 -9.45
N PRO A 55 14.00 4.58 -8.54
CA PRO A 55 12.58 4.29 -8.40
C PRO A 55 11.73 4.74 -9.59
N ILE A 56 12.27 5.58 -10.48
CA ILE A 56 11.56 6.03 -11.67
C ILE A 56 11.76 4.99 -12.77
N ILE A 57 10.66 4.48 -13.31
CA ILE A 57 10.63 3.70 -14.53
C ILE A 57 10.28 4.65 -15.67
N ASP A 58 11.26 4.88 -16.55
CA ASP A 58 11.05 5.77 -17.67
C ASP A 58 10.02 5.21 -18.66
N PRO A 59 9.09 6.04 -19.14
CA PRO A 59 8.14 5.61 -20.16
C PRO A 59 8.87 5.25 -21.46
N LYS A 60 8.53 4.10 -22.04
CA LYS A 60 9.10 3.66 -23.33
C LYS A 60 8.55 4.47 -24.51
N TYR A 61 7.35 5.03 -24.37
CA TYR A 61 6.67 5.85 -25.37
C TYR A 61 6.19 7.14 -24.71
N LEU A 62 6.02 8.22 -25.51
CA LEU A 62 5.63 9.54 -25.04
C LEU A 62 4.30 9.57 -24.25
N ASP A 63 3.39 8.65 -24.56
CA ASP A 63 2.06 8.55 -23.93
C ASP A 63 2.01 7.52 -22.81
N ASP A 64 3.12 6.85 -22.50
CA ASP A 64 3.17 5.86 -21.42
C ASP A 64 3.06 6.56 -20.05
N LYS A 65 2.35 5.90 -19.15
CA LYS A 65 2.23 6.37 -17.79
C LYS A 65 3.57 6.21 -17.05
N MET A 66 4.14 7.32 -16.60
CA MET A 66 5.32 7.29 -15.74
C MET A 66 5.01 6.55 -14.44
N CYS A 67 5.85 5.57 -14.08
CA CYS A 67 5.79 4.84 -12.82
C CYS A 67 6.88 5.35 -11.89
N ILE A 68 6.48 5.78 -10.70
CA ILE A 68 7.39 6.13 -9.60
C ILE A 68 7.11 5.15 -8.48
N LEU A 69 8.09 4.30 -8.19
CA LEU A 69 8.05 3.27 -7.16
C LEU A 69 8.59 3.83 -5.83
N ASP A 70 8.26 3.16 -4.71
CA ASP A 70 8.77 3.63 -3.43
C ASP A 70 10.21 3.15 -3.18
N VAL A 71 10.45 1.84 -3.16
CA VAL A 71 11.80 1.27 -3.07
C VAL A 71 11.94 0.18 -4.12
N ARG A 72 12.96 0.30 -4.95
CA ARG A 72 13.22 -0.64 -6.05
C ARG A 72 14.57 -1.32 -5.87
N VAL A 73 14.55 -2.64 -5.98
CA VAL A 73 15.70 -3.49 -5.67
C VAL A 73 15.96 -4.46 -6.81
N GLN A 74 17.24 -4.67 -7.11
CA GLN A 74 17.71 -5.78 -7.90
C GLN A 74 18.60 -6.69 -7.07
N LEU A 75 18.39 -8.00 -7.15
CA LEU A 75 19.23 -9.00 -6.51
C LEU A 75 20.34 -9.48 -7.48
N SER A 76 21.35 -10.17 -6.94
CA SER A 76 22.48 -10.70 -7.71
C SER A 76 22.06 -11.70 -8.80
N ASP A 77 20.95 -12.43 -8.61
CA ASP A 77 20.33 -13.29 -9.63
C ASP A 77 19.50 -12.52 -10.67
N ARG A 78 19.57 -11.18 -10.63
CA ARG A 78 18.81 -10.21 -11.43
C ARG A 78 17.33 -10.13 -11.12
N SER A 79 16.81 -10.85 -10.13
CA SER A 79 15.43 -10.66 -9.65
C SER A 79 15.16 -9.20 -9.33
N LEU A 80 14.00 -8.70 -9.73
CA LEU A 80 13.55 -7.34 -9.44
C LEU A 80 12.47 -7.35 -8.37
N ILE A 81 12.59 -6.44 -7.41
CA ILE A 81 11.63 -6.28 -6.32
C ILE A 81 11.17 -4.81 -6.30
N ASP A 82 9.86 -4.63 -6.29
CA ASP A 82 9.20 -3.36 -6.03
C ASP A 82 8.53 -3.43 -4.65
N ILE A 83 8.81 -2.44 -3.81
CA ILE A 83 8.20 -2.30 -2.49
C ILE A 83 7.44 -0.99 -2.50
N GLU A 84 6.11 -1.10 -2.39
CA GLU A 84 5.17 0.03 -2.37
C GLU A 84 4.52 0.15 -0.99
N ILE A 85 4.44 1.36 -0.44
CA ILE A 85 3.66 1.64 0.76
C ILE A 85 2.50 2.57 0.43
N GLN A 86 1.27 2.17 0.78
CA GLN A 86 0.06 2.88 0.39
C GLN A 86 -0.81 3.19 1.60
N VAL A 87 -1.02 4.48 1.85
CA VAL A 87 -1.85 4.98 2.97
C VAL A 87 -3.31 5.06 2.57
N LEU A 88 -3.60 5.43 1.32
CA LEU A 88 -4.96 5.69 0.84
C LEU A 88 -5.46 4.60 -0.09
N ASN A 89 -6.66 4.06 0.20
CA ASN A 89 -7.36 3.18 -0.72
C ASN A 89 -8.07 3.99 -1.82
N ARG A 90 -7.50 3.98 -3.02
CA ARG A 90 -8.10 4.58 -4.22
C ARG A 90 -8.96 3.62 -5.01
N HIS A 91 -9.32 2.47 -4.45
CA HIS A 91 -10.16 1.42 -5.06
C HIS A 91 -9.61 0.85 -6.39
N ASN A 92 -8.31 0.93 -6.60
CA ASN A 92 -7.63 0.42 -7.80
C ASN A 92 -6.33 -0.32 -7.48
N MET A 93 -6.11 -0.69 -6.22
CA MET A 93 -4.82 -1.19 -5.73
C MET A 93 -4.38 -2.47 -6.44
N GLU A 94 -5.28 -3.43 -6.65
CA GLU A 94 -4.95 -4.69 -7.34
C GLU A 94 -4.49 -4.45 -8.78
N LYS A 95 -5.20 -3.56 -9.51
CA LYS A 95 -4.84 -3.20 -10.89
C LYS A 95 -3.51 -2.45 -10.95
N ARG A 96 -3.28 -1.58 -9.96
CA ARG A 96 -2.03 -0.81 -9.86
C ARG A 96 -0.84 -1.73 -9.57
N ALA A 97 -0.97 -2.64 -8.60
CA ALA A 97 0.06 -3.61 -8.25
C ALA A 97 0.41 -4.51 -9.45
N LEU A 98 -0.62 -5.01 -10.15
CA LEU A 98 -0.43 -5.78 -11.38
C LEU A 98 0.33 -4.96 -12.45
N TYR A 99 -0.10 -3.73 -12.70
CA TYR A 99 0.52 -2.87 -13.70
C TYR A 99 2.00 -2.62 -13.40
N TYR A 100 2.33 -2.25 -12.15
CA TYR A 100 3.71 -1.99 -11.75
C TYR A 100 4.58 -3.24 -11.84
N THR A 101 4.08 -4.39 -11.38
CA THR A 101 4.83 -5.65 -11.50
C THR A 101 5.04 -6.06 -12.97
N CYS A 102 4.06 -5.81 -13.86
CA CYS A 102 4.23 -6.02 -15.30
C CYS A 102 5.28 -5.07 -15.90
N GLN A 103 5.35 -3.81 -15.47
CA GLN A 103 6.39 -2.88 -15.93
C GLN A 103 7.78 -3.39 -15.56
N LEU A 104 7.97 -3.92 -14.35
CA LEU A 104 9.23 -4.56 -13.96
C LEU A 104 9.59 -5.76 -14.86
N CYS A 105 8.61 -6.51 -15.35
CA CYS A 105 8.86 -7.59 -16.29
C CYS A 105 9.35 -7.06 -17.65
N THR A 106 8.66 -6.04 -18.16
CA THR A 106 8.89 -5.55 -19.53
C THR A 106 10.16 -4.71 -19.66
N GLU A 107 10.61 -4.05 -18.60
CA GLU A 107 11.83 -3.24 -18.63
C GLU A 107 13.12 -4.06 -18.68
N GLN A 108 13.08 -5.34 -18.31
CA GLN A 108 14.25 -6.21 -18.30
C GLN A 108 14.81 -6.49 -19.71
N LEU A 109 14.01 -6.31 -20.75
CA LEU A 109 14.37 -6.61 -22.12
C LEU A 109 14.31 -5.38 -23.01
N HIS A 110 15.32 -5.27 -23.88
CA HIS A 110 15.35 -4.32 -24.98
C HIS A 110 15.18 -5.04 -26.32
N THR A 111 14.98 -4.26 -27.37
CA THR A 111 14.86 -4.80 -28.74
C THR A 111 16.08 -5.65 -29.10
N GLY A 112 15.84 -6.92 -29.43
CA GLY A 112 16.90 -7.89 -29.81
C GLY A 112 17.46 -8.70 -28.63
N ASP A 113 17.02 -8.46 -27.41
CA ASP A 113 17.42 -9.28 -26.26
C ASP A 113 16.77 -10.67 -26.29
N ASP A 114 17.48 -11.65 -25.77
CA ASP A 114 16.99 -13.01 -25.59
C ASP A 114 16.10 -13.07 -24.34
N TYR A 115 14.94 -13.74 -24.44
CA TYR A 115 14.00 -13.92 -23.33
C TYR A 115 14.59 -14.67 -22.13
N SER A 116 15.65 -15.46 -22.32
CA SER A 116 16.37 -16.12 -21.21
C SER A 116 17.02 -15.14 -20.22
N LYS A 117 17.13 -13.87 -20.59
CA LYS A 117 17.63 -12.80 -19.72
C LYS A 117 16.60 -12.34 -18.69
N THR A 118 15.32 -12.72 -18.82
CA THR A 118 14.31 -12.35 -17.83
C THR A 118 14.56 -13.07 -16.50
N ALA A 119 14.44 -12.31 -15.43
CA ALA A 119 14.58 -12.78 -14.06
C ALA A 119 13.23 -12.63 -13.32
N PRO A 120 13.04 -13.29 -12.16
CA PRO A 120 11.85 -13.16 -11.34
C PRO A 120 11.55 -11.71 -10.95
N VAL A 121 10.25 -11.39 -10.85
CA VAL A 121 9.78 -10.08 -10.35
C VAL A 121 8.84 -10.26 -9.16
N TYR A 122 9.01 -9.40 -8.17
CA TYR A 122 8.25 -9.42 -6.93
C TYR A 122 7.67 -8.03 -6.67
N GLY A 123 6.35 -7.91 -6.64
CA GLY A 123 5.66 -6.71 -6.15
C GLY A 123 5.25 -6.91 -4.69
N LEU A 124 5.80 -6.15 -3.76
CA LEU A 124 5.41 -6.12 -2.35
C LEU A 124 4.66 -4.83 -2.06
N ASN A 125 3.38 -4.95 -1.74
CA ASN A 125 2.50 -3.81 -1.46
C ASN A 125 2.15 -3.79 0.03
N LEU A 126 2.67 -2.82 0.77
CA LEU A 126 2.38 -2.56 2.18
C LEU A 126 1.17 -1.63 2.24
N LEU A 127 0.07 -2.09 2.83
CA LEU A 127 -1.19 -1.36 2.83
C LEU A 127 -1.57 -0.92 4.25
N CYS A 128 -1.81 0.38 4.43
CA CYS A 128 -2.33 0.94 5.67
C CYS A 128 -3.87 0.94 5.72
N PHE A 129 -4.51 0.15 4.88
CA PHE A 129 -5.97 -0.03 4.80
C PHE A 129 -6.32 -1.47 4.48
N ASP A 130 -7.58 -1.84 4.72
CA ASP A 130 -8.11 -3.15 4.42
C ASP A 130 -8.50 -3.21 2.94
N LEU A 131 -7.86 -4.08 2.17
CA LEU A 131 -8.15 -4.33 0.76
C LEU A 131 -9.14 -5.47 0.60
N TYR A 132 -8.94 -6.56 1.35
CA TYR A 132 -9.78 -7.76 1.34
C TYR A 132 -10.68 -7.82 2.57
N LYS A 133 -11.82 -8.53 2.47
CA LYS A 133 -12.83 -8.56 3.54
C LYS A 133 -12.54 -9.59 4.65
N ASP A 134 -11.73 -10.61 4.36
CA ASP A 134 -11.39 -11.62 5.36
C ASP A 134 -10.25 -11.15 6.29
N SER A 135 -9.95 -11.93 7.34
CA SER A 135 -8.98 -11.57 8.39
C SER A 135 -7.51 -11.71 7.97
N ARG A 136 -7.21 -12.42 6.88
CA ARG A 136 -5.82 -12.63 6.46
C ARG A 136 -5.16 -11.30 6.10
N TYR A 137 -4.09 -10.97 6.78
CA TYR A 137 -3.35 -9.72 6.58
C TYR A 137 -2.22 -9.82 5.53
N TYR A 138 -1.83 -11.05 5.14
CA TYR A 138 -0.83 -11.27 4.11
C TYR A 138 -1.32 -12.24 3.03
N ARG A 139 -1.10 -11.87 1.78
CA ARG A 139 -1.45 -12.67 0.59
C ARG A 139 -0.37 -12.56 -0.46
N SER A 140 -0.13 -13.67 -1.15
CA SER A 140 0.71 -13.69 -2.34
C SER A 140 -0.02 -14.36 -3.48
N PHE A 141 0.07 -13.74 -4.64
CA PHE A 141 -0.48 -14.26 -5.89
C PHE A 141 0.69 -14.63 -6.80
N VAL A 142 0.58 -15.82 -7.39
CA VAL A 142 1.51 -16.38 -8.35
C VAL A 142 0.75 -16.94 -9.54
N LEU A 143 1.40 -17.07 -10.69
CA LEU A 143 0.82 -17.74 -11.85
C LEU A 143 0.80 -19.24 -11.62
N LYS A 144 -0.35 -19.87 -11.90
CA LYS A 144 -0.56 -21.32 -11.76
C LYS A 144 -1.31 -21.87 -12.94
N ASP A 145 -1.06 -23.15 -13.25
CA ASP A 145 -1.90 -23.93 -14.12
C ASP A 145 -3.30 -24.11 -13.49
N GLU A 146 -4.36 -23.92 -14.27
CA GLU A 146 -5.74 -23.96 -13.78
C GLU A 146 -6.19 -25.36 -13.37
N GLU A 147 -5.67 -26.41 -14.01
CA GLU A 147 -6.09 -27.79 -13.77
C GLU A 147 -5.23 -28.46 -12.70
N THR A 148 -3.90 -28.32 -12.81
CA THR A 148 -2.95 -29.03 -11.92
C THR A 148 -2.58 -28.24 -10.67
N ASN A 149 -2.87 -26.92 -10.63
CA ASN A 149 -2.36 -25.99 -9.62
C ASN A 149 -0.83 -25.90 -9.54
N GLU A 150 -0.13 -26.41 -10.55
CA GLU A 150 1.32 -26.28 -10.63
C GLU A 150 1.71 -24.81 -10.81
N THR A 151 2.68 -24.35 -10.02
CA THR A 151 3.16 -22.97 -10.13
C THR A 151 4.00 -22.81 -11.39
N TYR A 152 3.59 -21.88 -12.26
CA TYR A 152 4.37 -21.52 -13.44
C TYR A 152 5.64 -20.81 -13.00
N ARG A 153 6.78 -21.47 -13.17
CA ARG A 153 8.13 -21.02 -12.77
C ARG A 153 8.09 -19.74 -11.95
N GLN A 154 8.70 -19.65 -10.81
CA GLN A 154 8.59 -18.54 -9.84
C GLN A 154 9.05 -17.18 -10.40
N THR A 155 8.50 -16.77 -11.53
CA THR A 155 8.92 -15.60 -12.28
C THR A 155 8.09 -14.36 -11.99
N PHE A 156 6.95 -14.51 -11.30
CA PHE A 156 6.00 -13.42 -11.07
C PHE A 156 5.25 -13.63 -9.74
N LYS A 157 5.41 -12.68 -8.82
CA LYS A 157 4.72 -12.73 -7.52
C LYS A 157 4.25 -11.35 -7.11
N ILE A 158 2.96 -11.21 -6.80
CA ILE A 158 2.41 -10.00 -6.20
C ILE A 158 1.98 -10.32 -4.78
N SER A 159 2.48 -9.56 -3.81
CA SER A 159 2.16 -9.71 -2.40
C SER A 159 1.48 -8.46 -1.88
N PHE A 160 0.44 -8.65 -1.06
CA PHE A 160 -0.25 -7.60 -0.31
C PHE A 160 -0.09 -7.88 1.17
N PHE A 161 0.37 -6.89 1.91
CA PHE A 161 0.58 -6.93 3.34
C PHE A 161 -0.26 -5.82 3.98
N GLU A 162 -1.41 -6.18 4.52
CA GLU A 162 -2.39 -5.26 5.14
C GLU A 162 -1.97 -5.00 6.59
N LEU A 163 -1.07 -4.05 6.78
CA LEU A 163 -0.41 -3.73 8.06
C LEU A 163 -1.40 -3.46 9.19
N ARG A 164 -2.51 -2.77 8.87
CA ARG A 164 -3.55 -2.45 9.85
C ARG A 164 -4.22 -3.70 10.41
N LYS A 165 -4.53 -4.69 9.56
CA LYS A 165 -5.11 -5.96 10.01
C LYS A 165 -4.15 -6.74 10.89
N ALA A 166 -2.88 -6.83 10.48
CA ALA A 166 -1.87 -7.53 11.27
C ALA A 166 -1.81 -6.96 12.69
N VAL A 167 -1.72 -5.64 12.85
CA VAL A 167 -1.67 -4.98 14.16
C VAL A 167 -2.98 -5.16 14.94
N SER A 168 -4.15 -5.10 14.27
CA SER A 168 -5.45 -5.26 14.96
C SER A 168 -5.67 -6.69 15.46
N GLU A 169 -5.26 -7.71 14.72
CA GLU A 169 -5.31 -9.10 15.18
C GLU A 169 -4.41 -9.32 16.40
N LEU A 170 -3.21 -8.75 16.39
CA LEU A 170 -2.27 -8.84 17.51
C LEU A 170 -2.76 -8.12 18.76
N SER A 171 -3.46 -6.98 18.58
CA SER A 171 -4.03 -6.19 19.70
C SER A 171 -5.28 -6.83 20.32
N GLN A 172 -6.04 -7.62 19.56
CA GLN A 172 -7.24 -8.31 20.08
C GLN A 172 -6.91 -9.56 20.89
N THR A 173 -5.74 -10.15 20.69
CA THR A 173 -5.35 -11.40 21.35
C THR A 173 -4.71 -11.21 22.72
N LYS A 174 -4.36 -9.96 23.10
CA LYS A 174 -3.67 -9.70 24.37
C LYS A 174 -4.08 -8.33 24.94
N GLU A 175 -4.29 -8.27 26.26
CA GLU A 175 -4.42 -7.03 26.99
C GLU A 175 -3.15 -6.16 26.81
N VAL A 176 -3.33 -4.87 26.57
CA VAL A 176 -2.26 -3.91 26.20
C VAL A 176 -1.12 -3.87 27.24
N GLU A 177 -1.36 -4.28 28.49
CA GLU A 177 -0.36 -4.23 29.56
C GLU A 177 0.67 -5.38 29.52
N THR A 178 0.43 -6.45 28.73
CA THR A 178 1.34 -7.63 28.66
C THR A 178 1.61 -8.06 27.22
N PHE A 179 1.87 -7.10 26.35
CA PHE A 179 2.25 -7.41 24.97
C PHE A 179 3.61 -8.18 24.96
N GLU A 180 3.56 -9.46 24.68
CA GLU A 180 4.74 -10.30 24.50
C GLU A 180 4.95 -10.59 23.01
N LEU A 181 6.19 -10.49 22.54
CA LEU A 181 6.57 -10.85 21.18
C LEU A 181 6.65 -12.38 20.99
N SER A 182 6.59 -13.15 22.08
CA SER A 182 6.67 -14.61 22.02
C SER A 182 5.53 -15.19 21.18
N GLY A 183 5.89 -15.97 20.17
CA GLY A 183 4.96 -16.60 19.22
C GLY A 183 4.57 -15.74 18.01
N LEU A 184 5.10 -14.54 17.88
CA LEU A 184 4.96 -13.75 16.68
C LEU A 184 5.90 -14.22 15.57
N THR A 185 5.40 -14.29 14.36
CA THR A 185 6.27 -14.49 13.19
C THR A 185 7.12 -13.27 12.92
N ALA A 186 8.24 -13.42 12.19
CA ALA A 186 9.05 -12.30 11.76
C ALA A 186 8.21 -11.27 10.96
N ARG A 187 7.23 -11.72 10.19
CA ARG A 187 6.30 -10.86 9.46
C ARG A 187 5.41 -10.04 10.38
N ASP A 188 4.93 -10.61 11.48
CA ASP A 188 4.14 -9.90 12.50
C ASP A 188 4.97 -8.81 13.17
N GLN A 189 6.23 -9.11 13.49
CA GLN A 189 7.17 -8.15 14.06
C GLN A 189 7.40 -6.96 13.12
N TRP A 190 7.57 -7.20 11.81
CA TRP A 190 7.67 -6.13 10.82
C TRP A 190 6.39 -5.31 10.69
N ALA A 191 5.22 -5.94 10.77
CA ALA A 191 3.95 -5.18 10.77
C ALA A 191 3.84 -4.24 11.96
N LEU A 192 4.21 -4.72 13.14
CA LEU A 192 4.26 -3.91 14.36
C LEU A 192 5.28 -2.78 14.25
N PHE A 193 6.50 -3.07 13.79
CA PHE A 193 7.54 -2.07 13.61
C PHE A 193 7.10 -0.94 12.67
N ILE A 194 6.45 -1.28 11.55
CA ILE A 194 6.06 -0.29 10.54
C ILE A 194 4.82 0.51 10.96
N ASN A 195 3.86 -0.10 11.65
CA ASN A 195 2.52 0.49 11.82
C ASN A 195 2.09 0.77 13.27
N SER A 196 2.82 0.33 14.31
CA SER A 196 2.39 0.58 15.69
C SER A 196 2.56 2.05 16.09
N GLY A 197 3.68 2.67 15.77
CA GLY A 197 4.03 4.01 16.20
C GLY A 197 4.22 4.15 17.73
N GLN A 198 4.22 3.03 18.50
CA GLN A 198 4.29 3.00 19.95
C GLN A 198 5.73 2.73 20.41
N GLN A 199 6.22 3.57 21.32
CA GLN A 199 7.58 3.47 21.83
C GLN A 199 7.87 2.11 22.49
N GLU A 200 6.95 1.60 23.29
CA GLU A 200 7.07 0.31 24.00
C GLU A 200 7.20 -0.88 23.03
N VAL A 201 6.53 -0.80 21.87
CA VAL A 201 6.66 -1.84 20.82
C VAL A 201 8.04 -1.81 20.20
N TYR A 202 8.58 -0.61 19.91
CA TYR A 202 9.94 -0.48 19.39
C TYR A 202 10.97 -1.03 20.38
N GLU A 203 10.87 -0.67 21.67
CA GLU A 203 11.78 -1.13 22.71
C GLU A 203 11.84 -2.65 22.78
N LYS A 204 10.68 -3.33 22.80
CA LYS A 204 10.62 -4.79 22.83
C LYS A 204 11.21 -5.43 21.57
N LEU A 205 10.90 -4.89 20.39
CA LEU A 205 11.44 -5.41 19.13
C LEU A 205 12.97 -5.26 19.07
N ILE A 206 13.50 -4.16 19.58
CA ILE A 206 14.94 -3.90 19.66
C ILE A 206 15.64 -4.89 20.59
N GLU A 207 15.05 -5.21 21.75
CA GLU A 207 15.59 -6.19 22.69
C GLU A 207 15.73 -7.58 22.07
N GLU A 208 14.82 -7.98 21.18
CA GLU A 208 14.84 -9.31 20.56
C GLU A 208 15.74 -9.40 19.31
N ASN A 209 15.84 -8.31 18.51
CA ASN A 209 16.52 -8.39 17.23
C ASN A 209 17.23 -7.07 16.86
N LYS A 210 18.54 -7.17 16.74
CA LYS A 210 19.42 -6.07 16.36
C LYS A 210 19.04 -5.36 15.06
N THR A 211 18.37 -6.04 14.15
CA THR A 211 17.88 -5.43 12.91
C THR A 211 16.85 -4.32 13.17
N PHE A 212 15.99 -4.51 14.19
CA PHE A 212 15.04 -3.47 14.58
C PHE A 212 15.74 -2.29 15.29
N GLU A 213 16.84 -2.54 16.03
CA GLU A 213 17.67 -1.46 16.58
C GLU A 213 18.21 -0.57 15.45
N GLU A 214 18.83 -1.17 14.45
CA GLU A 214 19.38 -0.45 13.31
C GLU A 214 18.28 0.32 12.52
N ALA A 215 17.12 -0.29 12.32
CA ALA A 215 15.99 0.35 11.65
C ALA A 215 15.41 1.51 12.47
N TYR A 216 15.34 1.36 13.80
CA TYR A 216 14.86 2.39 14.71
C TYR A 216 15.80 3.60 14.78
N GLU A 217 17.13 3.37 14.83
CA GLU A 217 18.12 4.46 14.77
C GLU A 217 18.00 5.26 13.48
N ARG A 218 17.72 4.59 12.34
CA ARG A 218 17.45 5.27 11.08
C ARG A 218 16.16 6.08 11.12
N LEU A 219 15.11 5.53 11.73
CA LEU A 219 13.83 6.23 11.90
C LEU A 219 14.01 7.47 12.79
N LYS A 220 14.77 7.38 13.89
CA LYS A 220 15.10 8.54 14.73
C LYS A 220 15.87 9.60 13.96
N LYS A 221 16.89 9.19 13.22
CA LYS A 221 17.66 10.10 12.38
C LYS A 221 16.79 10.80 11.33
N ALA A 222 15.93 10.04 10.65
CA ALA A 222 14.97 10.57 9.69
C ALA A 222 13.99 11.56 10.34
N SER A 223 13.52 11.25 11.55
CA SER A 223 12.57 12.09 12.30
C SER A 223 13.20 13.37 12.84
N SER A 224 14.52 13.43 12.94
CA SER A 224 15.29 14.62 13.36
C SER A 224 15.72 15.50 12.18
N ASP A 225 15.48 15.08 10.94
CA ASP A 225 15.82 15.85 9.74
C ASP A 225 14.74 16.90 9.44
N GLU A 226 15.08 18.19 9.56
CA GLU A 226 14.12 19.28 9.33
C GLU A 226 13.57 19.30 7.91
N THR A 227 14.38 18.95 6.91
CA THR A 227 13.97 18.91 5.50
C THR A 227 12.96 17.79 5.29
N LEU A 228 13.25 16.61 5.82
CA LEU A 228 12.33 15.46 5.73
C LEU A 228 11.03 15.75 6.48
N MET A 229 11.10 16.37 7.65
CA MET A 229 9.93 16.79 8.43
C MET A 229 9.05 17.79 7.65
N ALA A 230 9.66 18.74 6.95
CA ALA A 230 8.93 19.69 6.10
C ALA A 230 8.26 18.97 4.92
N MET A 231 8.96 18.04 4.27
CA MET A 231 8.41 17.22 3.18
C MET A 231 7.24 16.35 3.68
N TYR A 232 7.39 15.73 4.84
CA TYR A 232 6.32 14.93 5.48
C TYR A 232 5.08 15.79 5.76
N ARG A 233 5.24 16.98 6.37
CA ARG A 233 4.11 17.90 6.64
C ARG A 233 3.38 18.32 5.35
N ASN A 234 4.12 18.59 4.29
CA ASN A 234 3.53 18.90 2.98
C ASN A 234 2.77 17.70 2.40
N ARG A 235 3.31 16.48 2.56
CA ARG A 235 2.65 15.25 2.12
C ARG A 235 1.35 15.01 2.89
N GLU A 236 1.39 15.14 4.22
CA GLU A 236 0.21 15.03 5.09
C GLU A 236 -0.87 16.05 4.74
N LYS A 237 -0.47 17.29 4.45
CA LYS A 237 -1.40 18.31 3.98
C LYS A 237 -2.07 17.89 2.66
N ALA A 238 -1.29 17.45 1.68
CA ALA A 238 -1.83 16.99 0.40
C ALA A 238 -2.80 15.81 0.55
N ILE A 239 -2.52 14.88 1.47
CA ILE A 239 -3.43 13.76 1.78
C ILE A 239 -4.73 14.26 2.40
N ARG A 240 -4.67 15.20 3.34
CA ARG A 240 -5.87 15.80 3.96
C ARG A 240 -6.72 16.54 2.93
N ASP A 241 -6.10 17.43 2.14
CA ASP A 241 -6.78 18.19 1.09
C ASP A 241 -7.47 17.26 0.08
N TRP A 242 -6.83 16.14 -0.26
CA TRP A 242 -7.44 15.11 -1.11
C TRP A 242 -8.65 14.45 -0.46
N ASN A 243 -8.56 14.04 0.80
CA ASN A 243 -9.66 13.41 1.53
C ASN A 243 -10.86 14.36 1.68
N ASP A 244 -10.58 15.63 1.95
CA ASP A 244 -11.62 16.67 2.06
C ASP A 244 -12.32 16.88 0.71
N SER A 245 -11.56 16.90 -0.39
CA SER A 245 -12.11 17.01 -1.74
C SER A 245 -13.01 15.83 -2.10
N ILE A 246 -12.59 14.59 -1.79
CA ILE A 246 -13.41 13.38 -2.01
C ILE A 246 -14.68 13.40 -1.14
N THR A 247 -14.55 13.81 0.12
CA THR A 247 -15.67 13.88 1.04
C THR A 247 -16.70 14.92 0.60
N SER A 248 -16.23 16.09 0.14
CA SER A 248 -17.09 17.14 -0.42
C SER A 248 -17.79 16.65 -1.69
N ALA A 249 -17.05 16.11 -2.65
CA ALA A 249 -17.63 15.59 -3.89
C ALA A 249 -18.68 14.51 -3.66
N ARG A 250 -18.45 13.65 -2.63
CA ARG A 250 -19.43 12.62 -2.24
C ARG A 250 -20.71 13.25 -1.66
N LYS A 251 -20.59 14.25 -0.78
CA LYS A 251 -21.75 14.97 -0.22
C LYS A 251 -22.56 15.65 -1.33
N ASP A 252 -21.87 16.35 -2.23
CA ASP A 252 -22.49 17.05 -3.34
C ASP A 252 -23.20 16.06 -4.27
N GLY A 253 -22.56 14.92 -4.58
CA GLY A 253 -23.18 13.86 -5.39
C GLY A 253 -24.43 13.24 -4.75
N VAL A 254 -24.43 13.01 -3.44
CA VAL A 254 -25.62 12.53 -2.70
C VAL A 254 -26.73 13.57 -2.76
N GLN A 255 -26.44 14.83 -2.46
CA GLN A 255 -27.40 15.91 -2.49
C GLN A 255 -28.01 16.12 -3.89
N GLN A 256 -27.19 16.10 -4.92
CA GLN A 256 -27.64 16.18 -6.31
C GLN A 256 -28.53 14.98 -6.67
N GLY A 257 -28.15 13.77 -6.22
CA GLY A 257 -28.95 12.56 -6.42
C GLY A 257 -30.32 12.64 -5.78
N GLU A 258 -30.41 13.11 -4.53
CA GLU A 258 -31.67 13.35 -3.82
C GLU A 258 -32.54 14.39 -4.53
N GLN A 259 -31.94 15.50 -4.94
CA GLN A 259 -32.68 16.56 -5.68
C GLN A 259 -33.25 16.03 -6.99
N ARG A 260 -32.46 15.25 -7.76
CA ARG A 260 -32.92 14.64 -9.02
C ARG A 260 -34.11 13.69 -8.80
N VAL A 261 -34.05 12.87 -7.75
CA VAL A 261 -35.13 11.95 -7.40
C VAL A 261 -36.39 12.72 -7.00
N ASN A 262 -36.26 13.77 -6.18
CA ASN A 262 -37.36 14.59 -5.77
C ASN A 262 -38.03 15.31 -6.98
N MET A 263 -37.22 15.91 -7.85
CA MET A 263 -37.73 16.54 -9.07
C MET A 263 -38.49 15.53 -9.96
N LEU A 264 -37.97 14.32 -10.09
CA LEU A 264 -38.66 13.27 -10.84
C LEU A 264 -40.03 12.94 -10.25
N TYR A 265 -40.10 12.76 -8.91
CA TYR A 265 -41.38 12.42 -8.26
C TYR A 265 -42.38 13.58 -8.31
N GLU A 266 -41.94 14.81 -8.18
CA GLU A 266 -42.79 15.99 -8.35
C GLU A 266 -43.37 16.06 -9.76
N ARG A 267 -42.57 15.83 -10.81
CA ARG A 267 -43.01 15.79 -12.19
C ARG A 267 -44.04 14.70 -12.43
N LEU A 268 -43.78 13.49 -11.94
CA LEU A 268 -44.73 12.37 -12.07
C LEU A 268 -46.06 12.67 -11.35
N LEU A 269 -46.06 13.34 -10.22
CA LEU A 269 -47.30 13.74 -9.54
C LEU A 269 -48.04 14.84 -10.28
N GLN A 270 -47.35 15.84 -10.83
CA GLN A 270 -47.95 16.91 -11.62
C GLN A 270 -48.62 16.40 -12.89
N GLU A 271 -48.07 15.36 -13.50
CA GLU A 271 -48.62 14.74 -14.73
C GLU A 271 -49.59 13.60 -14.47
N ASN A 272 -50.08 13.41 -13.22
CA ASN A 272 -50.94 12.32 -12.82
C ASN A 272 -50.34 10.91 -13.03
N ARG A 273 -49.03 10.79 -13.09
CA ARG A 273 -48.27 9.53 -13.24
C ARG A 273 -47.72 9.02 -11.87
N GLY A 274 -48.28 9.45 -10.75
CA GLY A 274 -47.84 9.03 -9.42
C GLY A 274 -47.84 7.52 -9.16
N SER A 275 -48.64 6.77 -9.91
CA SER A 275 -48.65 5.29 -9.89
C SER A 275 -47.34 4.64 -10.37
N GLU A 276 -46.47 5.38 -11.05
CA GLU A 276 -45.16 4.92 -11.51
C GLU A 276 -44.07 5.06 -10.44
N ILE A 277 -44.26 5.88 -9.38
CA ILE A 277 -43.30 6.12 -8.33
C ILE A 277 -42.84 4.82 -7.63
N PRO A 278 -43.74 3.89 -7.21
CA PRO A 278 -43.28 2.64 -6.59
C PRO A 278 -42.37 1.82 -7.49
N LYS A 279 -42.67 1.78 -8.81
CA LYS A 279 -41.83 1.10 -9.78
C LYS A 279 -40.47 1.81 -9.94
N ALA A 280 -40.46 3.15 -9.99
CA ALA A 280 -39.20 3.93 -10.09
C ALA A 280 -38.31 3.77 -8.88
N ILE A 281 -38.88 3.53 -7.68
CA ILE A 281 -38.15 3.23 -6.46
C ILE A 281 -37.50 1.82 -6.57
N ALA A 282 -38.26 0.82 -6.98
CA ALA A 282 -37.85 -0.58 -7.00
C ALA A 282 -36.93 -0.94 -8.17
N ASP A 283 -37.06 -0.26 -9.31
CA ASP A 283 -36.37 -0.58 -10.58
C ASP A 283 -35.45 0.60 -10.98
N PRO A 284 -34.12 0.50 -10.75
CA PRO A 284 -33.16 1.53 -11.16
C PRO A 284 -33.11 1.78 -12.68
N ALA A 285 -33.33 0.74 -13.49
CA ALA A 285 -33.33 0.88 -14.96
C ALA A 285 -34.54 1.68 -15.43
N PHE A 286 -35.72 1.40 -14.87
CA PHE A 286 -36.92 2.18 -15.13
C PHE A 286 -36.77 3.64 -14.65
N ARG A 287 -36.20 3.86 -13.50
CA ARG A 287 -35.90 5.21 -12.98
C ARG A 287 -34.93 5.98 -13.91
N THR A 288 -33.89 5.33 -14.41
CA THR A 288 -32.97 5.95 -15.38
C THR A 288 -33.68 6.35 -16.67
N LYS A 289 -34.65 5.49 -17.15
CA LYS A 289 -35.44 5.84 -18.31
C LYS A 289 -36.26 7.10 -18.08
N LEU A 290 -36.88 7.22 -16.89
CA LEU A 290 -37.68 8.41 -16.54
C LEU A 290 -36.78 9.67 -16.40
N PHE A 291 -35.58 9.56 -15.85
CA PHE A 291 -34.63 10.68 -15.83
C PHE A 291 -34.32 11.17 -17.26
N ASN A 292 -34.09 10.28 -18.19
CA ASN A 292 -33.82 10.63 -19.58
C ASN A 292 -35.06 11.25 -20.23
N GLU A 293 -36.27 10.74 -19.95
CA GLU A 293 -37.53 11.24 -20.47
C GLU A 293 -37.79 12.70 -20.04
N TYR A 294 -37.48 13.01 -18.78
CA TYR A 294 -37.68 14.36 -18.20
C TYR A 294 -36.46 15.29 -18.32
N GLY A 295 -35.34 14.80 -18.83
CA GLY A 295 -34.09 15.59 -18.95
C GLY A 295 -33.53 16.02 -17.59
N ILE A 296 -33.69 15.16 -16.55
CA ILE A 296 -33.26 15.41 -15.17
C ILE A 296 -31.95 14.70 -14.89
#